data_f601334a3703773df81909c4a1af1d4d
#
_entry.id   f601334a3703773df81909c4a1af1d4d
#
_cell.length_a   1.000
_cell.length_b   1.000
_cell.length_c   1.000
_cell.angle_alpha   90.00
_cell.angle_beta   90.00
_cell.angle_gamma   90.00
#
_symmetry.space_group_name_H-M   'P 1'
#
loop_
_entity.id
_entity.type
_entity.pdbx_description
1 polymer ?
#
loop_
_entity_poly.entity_id
_entity_poly.type
_entity_poly.pdbx_seq_one_letter_code
_entity_poly.pdbx_strand_id
1 'polypeptide(L)'
;MPLLHLQREKQTYGYFSPERFVNSQGTRTDEIAMNPAYFAVCPPEEIMQTLCHEMCHLWQHHFGKPGRRGYHNKEWADFMEAIGLMPSSTGAPGGARTGDKMADYAIEGGRFLEAYESLMTDDYRISWMDRFPSREKLMAAIANGTTDEMAGDLSIMGLAGISVEDGEITFEPGERPNKSNREKYTCPLCQRTFGASLA
;
A
#
# COMPACT_ATOMS: atom_id res chain seq x y z
N MET A 1 -13.62 -15.32 2.84
CA MET A 1 -12.24 -14.89 3.10
C MET A 1 -11.92 -13.79 2.11
N PRO A 2 -11.47 -12.58 2.50
CA PRO A 2 -11.15 -11.50 1.58
C PRO A 2 -9.98 -11.86 0.69
N LEU A 3 -9.92 -11.24 -0.50
CA LEU A 3 -8.76 -11.31 -1.37
C LEU A 3 -7.80 -10.18 -0.98
N LEU A 4 -6.57 -10.54 -0.62
CA LEU A 4 -5.47 -9.60 -0.39
C LEU A 4 -4.56 -9.61 -1.61
N HIS A 5 -4.32 -8.45 -2.21
CA HIS A 5 -3.45 -8.33 -3.38
C HIS A 5 -2.77 -6.97 -3.48
N LEU A 6 -1.86 -6.85 -4.46
CA LEU A 6 -1.14 -5.61 -4.73
C LEU A 6 -1.80 -4.87 -5.88
N GLN A 7 -2.10 -3.59 -5.69
CA GLN A 7 -2.68 -2.73 -6.71
C GLN A 7 -2.15 -1.30 -6.62
N ARG A 8 -1.70 -0.77 -7.74
CA ARG A 8 -1.35 0.65 -7.85
C ARG A 8 -2.63 1.49 -7.88
N GLU A 9 -2.77 2.37 -6.92
CA GLU A 9 -3.82 3.37 -6.88
C GLU A 9 -3.20 4.74 -6.58
N LYS A 10 -3.70 5.80 -7.23
CA LYS A 10 -3.15 7.14 -7.00
C LYS A 10 -3.47 7.63 -5.60
N GLN A 11 -2.44 8.13 -4.89
CA GLN A 11 -2.55 8.79 -3.59
C GLN A 11 -3.17 7.92 -2.48
N THR A 12 -3.05 6.62 -2.59
CA THR A 12 -3.58 5.67 -1.61
C THR A 12 -2.51 4.63 -1.29
N TYR A 13 -2.29 4.36 -0.01
CA TYR A 13 -1.37 3.31 0.47
C TYR A 13 -2.00 1.93 0.42
N GLY A 14 -3.30 1.87 0.70
CA GLY A 14 -4.13 0.69 0.64
C GLY A 14 -5.61 1.08 0.65
N TYR A 15 -6.49 0.12 0.43
CA TYR A 15 -7.93 0.30 0.59
C TYR A 15 -8.66 -1.02 0.82
N PHE A 16 -9.80 -0.92 1.48
CA PHE A 16 -10.80 -1.98 1.61
C PHE A 16 -11.98 -1.71 0.67
N SER A 17 -12.48 -2.77 0.01
CA SER A 17 -13.67 -2.70 -0.84
C SER A 17 -14.57 -3.92 -0.58
N PRO A 18 -15.77 -3.73 -0.01
CA PRO A 18 -16.68 -4.82 0.28
C PRO A 18 -17.27 -5.42 -1.01
N GLU A 19 -17.46 -6.74 -1.02
CA GLU A 19 -18.09 -7.50 -2.10
C GLU A 19 -17.55 -7.20 -3.51
N ARG A 20 -16.26 -6.88 -3.61
CA ARG A 20 -15.64 -6.40 -4.85
C ARG A 20 -15.62 -7.44 -5.96
N PHE A 21 -15.39 -8.69 -5.61
CA PHE A 21 -15.27 -9.79 -6.57
C PHE A 21 -16.44 -10.75 -6.47
N VAL A 22 -16.78 -11.37 -7.60
CA VAL A 22 -17.80 -12.41 -7.70
C VAL A 22 -17.25 -13.59 -8.50
N ASN A 23 -17.47 -14.80 -8.00
CA ASN A 23 -17.09 -16.02 -8.72
C ASN A 23 -18.21 -16.48 -9.69
N SER A 24 -17.94 -17.52 -10.47
CA SER A 24 -18.89 -18.09 -11.44
C SER A 24 -20.16 -18.67 -10.82
N GLN A 25 -20.16 -18.88 -9.50
CA GLN A 25 -21.33 -19.39 -8.73
C GLN A 25 -22.13 -18.25 -8.09
N GLY A 26 -21.74 -16.97 -8.32
CA GLY A 26 -22.40 -15.80 -7.74
C GLY A 26 -21.95 -15.46 -6.31
N THR A 27 -20.98 -16.19 -5.73
CA THR A 27 -20.45 -15.88 -4.40
C THR A 27 -19.56 -14.67 -4.49
N ARG A 28 -19.80 -13.67 -3.63
CA ARG A 28 -19.00 -12.45 -3.55
C ARG A 28 -17.95 -12.53 -2.47
N THR A 29 -16.86 -11.78 -2.65
CA THR A 29 -15.83 -11.64 -1.66
C THR A 29 -15.26 -10.23 -1.64
N ASP A 30 -14.74 -9.84 -0.49
CA ASP A 30 -14.15 -8.53 -0.25
C ASP A 30 -12.72 -8.44 -0.79
N GLU A 31 -12.26 -7.22 -0.91
CA GLU A 31 -10.92 -6.87 -1.34
C GLU A 31 -10.20 -6.06 -0.26
N ILE A 32 -8.96 -6.43 0.04
CA ILE A 32 -7.96 -5.54 0.62
C ILE A 32 -6.84 -5.41 -0.40
N ALA A 33 -6.57 -4.20 -0.86
CA ALA A 33 -5.50 -3.92 -1.79
C ALA A 33 -4.43 -3.06 -1.11
N MET A 34 -3.17 -3.45 -1.26
CA MET A 34 -2.00 -2.68 -0.80
C MET A 34 -1.26 -2.11 -2.01
N ASN A 35 -0.80 -0.88 -1.90
CA ASN A 35 -0.12 -0.22 -3.01
C ASN A 35 1.41 -0.44 -2.95
N PRO A 36 1.96 -1.29 -3.83
CA PRO A 36 3.37 -1.67 -3.79
C PRO A 36 4.32 -0.51 -4.15
N ALA A 37 3.81 0.60 -4.70
CA ALA A 37 4.62 1.78 -5.03
C ALA A 37 5.17 2.51 -3.79
N TYR A 38 4.64 2.18 -2.60
CA TYR A 38 5.09 2.73 -1.32
C TYR A 38 6.00 1.78 -0.55
N PHE A 39 6.06 0.50 -0.89
CA PHE A 39 6.79 -0.52 -0.13
C PHE A 39 8.31 -0.28 -0.06
N ALA A 40 8.88 0.31 -1.10
CA ALA A 40 10.30 0.64 -1.15
C ALA A 40 10.66 2.00 -0.50
N VAL A 41 9.65 2.80 -0.13
CA VAL A 41 9.88 4.22 0.26
C VAL A 41 9.17 4.60 1.55
N CYS A 42 8.49 3.66 2.18
CA CYS A 42 7.90 3.82 3.51
C CYS A 42 8.48 2.77 4.46
N PRO A 43 8.65 3.10 5.74
CA PRO A 43 9.05 2.12 6.74
C PRO A 43 8.10 0.91 6.74
N PRO A 44 8.58 -0.32 6.95
CA PRO A 44 7.73 -1.51 7.04
C PRO A 44 6.61 -1.36 8.08
N GLU A 45 6.86 -0.63 9.17
CA GLU A 45 5.86 -0.32 10.18
C GLU A 45 4.66 0.43 9.59
N GLU A 46 4.85 1.50 8.81
CA GLU A 46 3.77 2.25 8.16
C GLU A 46 2.97 1.38 7.16
N ILE A 47 3.65 0.45 6.48
CA ILE A 47 2.99 -0.48 5.57
C ILE A 47 2.07 -1.43 6.35
N MET A 48 2.55 -1.95 7.50
CA MET A 48 1.74 -2.81 8.37
C MET A 48 0.62 -2.05 9.08
N GLN A 49 0.82 -0.79 9.46
CA GLN A 49 -0.24 0.10 9.96
C GLN A 49 -1.35 0.23 8.92
N THR A 50 -1.01 0.51 7.67
CA THR A 50 -1.98 0.59 6.58
C THR A 50 -2.76 -0.72 6.41
N LEU A 51 -2.08 -1.87 6.44
CA LEU A 51 -2.77 -3.16 6.35
C LEU A 51 -3.76 -3.36 7.50
N CYS A 52 -3.36 -3.06 8.74
CA CYS A 52 -4.22 -3.16 9.90
C CYS A 52 -5.41 -2.19 9.83
N HIS A 53 -5.20 -0.98 9.31
CA HIS A 53 -6.25 0.01 9.05
C HIS A 53 -7.34 -0.57 8.13
N GLU A 54 -6.95 -1.17 7.00
CA GLU A 54 -7.89 -1.78 6.06
C GLU A 54 -8.56 -3.04 6.63
N MET A 55 -7.84 -3.81 7.46
CA MET A 55 -8.43 -4.94 8.18
C MET A 55 -9.48 -4.50 9.21
N CYS A 56 -9.33 -3.32 9.82
CA CYS A 56 -10.35 -2.74 10.71
C CYS A 56 -11.63 -2.37 9.93
N HIS A 57 -11.50 -1.86 8.71
CA HIS A 57 -12.65 -1.65 7.84
C HIS A 57 -13.36 -2.96 7.48
N LEU A 58 -12.60 -4.00 7.14
CA LEU A 58 -13.13 -5.34 6.90
C LEU A 58 -13.89 -5.89 8.11
N TRP A 59 -13.28 -5.79 9.30
CA TRP A 59 -13.92 -6.22 10.54
C TRP A 59 -15.22 -5.46 10.79
N GLN A 60 -15.21 -4.13 10.66
CA GLN A 60 -16.38 -3.30 10.88
C GLN A 60 -17.48 -3.60 9.86
N HIS A 61 -17.13 -3.89 8.61
CA HIS A 61 -18.11 -4.28 7.60
C HIS A 61 -18.90 -5.54 7.98
N HIS A 62 -18.22 -6.55 8.55
CA HIS A 62 -18.85 -7.83 8.87
C HIS A 62 -19.46 -7.90 10.26
N PHE A 63 -18.91 -7.19 11.24
CA PHE A 63 -19.24 -7.38 12.65
C PHE A 63 -19.67 -6.09 13.35
N GLY A 64 -19.52 -4.96 12.71
CA GLY A 64 -19.81 -3.64 13.26
C GLY A 64 -20.88 -2.88 12.49
N LYS A 65 -20.86 -1.58 12.64
CA LYS A 65 -21.79 -0.63 12.00
C LYS A 65 -21.00 0.45 11.29
N PRO A 66 -20.53 0.20 10.05
CA PRO A 66 -19.78 1.20 9.30
C PRO A 66 -20.62 2.46 9.09
N GLY A 67 -19.97 3.59 9.12
CA GLY A 67 -20.57 4.88 8.80
C GLY A 67 -20.90 5.03 7.31
N ARG A 68 -21.18 6.27 6.86
CA ARG A 68 -21.26 6.55 5.43
C ARG A 68 -19.90 6.25 4.76
N ARG A 69 -19.93 5.95 3.47
CA ARG A 69 -18.74 5.60 2.71
C ARG A 69 -17.59 6.60 2.95
N GLY A 70 -16.42 6.09 3.31
CA GLY A 70 -15.21 6.86 3.55
C GLY A 70 -15.17 7.61 4.90
N TYR A 71 -16.16 7.42 5.78
CA TYR A 71 -16.17 8.03 7.09
C TYR A 71 -15.77 7.05 8.19
N HIS A 72 -14.69 7.35 8.89
CA HIS A 72 -14.17 6.62 10.03
C HIS A 72 -14.90 7.06 11.29
N ASN A 73 -15.87 6.25 11.75
CA ASN A 73 -16.70 6.56 12.91
C ASN A 73 -16.02 6.14 14.23
N LYS A 74 -16.71 6.42 15.34
CA LYS A 74 -16.18 6.11 16.68
C LYS A 74 -15.93 4.60 16.88
N GLU A 75 -16.79 3.72 16.38
CA GLU A 75 -16.62 2.27 16.52
C GLU A 75 -15.34 1.78 15.83
N TRP A 76 -15.08 2.25 14.60
CA TRP A 76 -13.83 1.99 13.89
C TRP A 76 -12.63 2.51 14.69
N ALA A 77 -12.71 3.74 15.21
CA ALA A 77 -11.62 4.34 15.98
C ALA A 77 -11.35 3.58 17.28
N ASP A 78 -12.39 3.15 18.00
CA ASP A 78 -12.24 2.36 19.22
C ASP A 78 -11.60 0.99 18.94
N PHE A 79 -11.90 0.39 17.78
CA PHE A 79 -11.29 -0.88 17.38
C PHE A 79 -9.82 -0.71 16.98
N MET A 80 -9.48 0.33 16.23
CA MET A 80 -8.09 0.69 15.92
C MET A 80 -7.25 0.85 17.20
N GLU A 81 -7.78 1.60 18.17
CA GLU A 81 -7.12 1.82 19.46
C GLU A 81 -6.93 0.50 20.22
N ALA A 82 -7.92 -0.39 20.21
CA ALA A 82 -7.86 -1.70 20.85
C ALA A 82 -6.79 -2.64 20.28
N ILE A 83 -6.43 -2.48 19.01
CA ILE A 83 -5.33 -3.22 18.37
C ILE A 83 -3.97 -2.53 18.52
N GLY A 84 -3.90 -1.35 19.12
CA GLY A 84 -2.66 -0.61 19.38
C GLY A 84 -2.31 0.44 18.33
N LEU A 85 -3.29 0.89 17.54
CA LEU A 85 -3.14 1.98 16.57
C LEU A 85 -4.06 3.15 16.95
N MET A 86 -3.49 4.31 17.21
CA MET A 86 -4.27 5.51 17.55
C MET A 86 -4.70 6.23 16.27
N PRO A 87 -6.02 6.32 15.98
CA PRO A 87 -6.51 7.12 14.87
C PRO A 87 -6.21 8.60 15.04
N SER A 88 -5.78 9.24 13.98
CA SER A 88 -5.47 10.66 13.98
C SER A 88 -5.65 11.26 12.59
N SER A 89 -6.38 12.36 12.48
CA SER A 89 -6.52 13.08 11.21
C SER A 89 -5.20 13.65 10.67
N THR A 90 -4.17 13.70 11.50
CA THR A 90 -2.83 14.22 11.17
C THR A 90 -1.75 13.13 11.12
N GLY A 91 -2.06 11.89 11.53
CA GLY A 91 -1.07 10.83 11.71
C GLY A 91 -0.16 11.03 12.94
N ALA A 92 -0.48 11.99 13.81
CA ALA A 92 0.31 12.34 14.99
C ALA A 92 -0.63 12.65 16.19
N PRO A 93 -0.08 12.67 17.42
CA PRO A 93 -0.86 13.05 18.60
C PRO A 93 -1.55 14.40 18.44
N GLY A 94 -2.80 14.50 18.94
CA GLY A 94 -3.61 15.70 18.91
C GLY A 94 -4.53 15.86 17.69
N GLY A 95 -4.46 14.96 16.70
CA GLY A 95 -5.42 14.92 15.60
C GLY A 95 -6.80 14.39 16.03
N ALA A 96 -7.83 14.66 15.23
CA ALA A 96 -9.16 14.10 15.45
C ALA A 96 -9.15 12.57 15.26
N ARG A 97 -9.91 11.85 16.10
CA ARG A 97 -10.01 10.37 16.07
C ARG A 97 -10.98 9.83 15.03
N THR A 98 -11.82 10.69 14.46
CA THR A 98 -12.87 10.33 13.50
C THR A 98 -12.92 11.33 12.36
N GLY A 99 -13.33 10.90 11.17
CA GLY A 99 -13.40 11.81 10.02
C GLY A 99 -13.41 11.08 8.68
N ASP A 100 -13.39 11.84 7.59
CA ASP A 100 -13.33 11.28 6.24
C ASP A 100 -11.92 10.87 5.82
N LYS A 101 -10.92 11.63 6.26
CA LYS A 101 -9.51 11.32 6.00
C LYS A 101 -8.82 11.06 7.32
N MET A 102 -8.46 9.82 7.53
CA MET A 102 -7.81 9.38 8.76
C MET A 102 -6.48 8.72 8.43
N ALA A 103 -5.50 9.04 9.23
CA ALA A 103 -4.27 8.30 9.41
C ALA A 103 -4.28 7.70 10.82
N ASP A 104 -3.19 7.11 11.21
CA ASP A 104 -2.98 6.54 12.54
C ASP A 104 -1.50 6.58 12.90
N TYR A 105 -1.20 6.31 14.15
CA TYR A 105 0.15 6.08 14.65
C TYR A 105 0.14 4.97 15.71
N ALA A 106 1.25 4.26 15.82
CA ALA A 106 1.38 3.17 16.78
C ALA A 106 1.38 3.70 18.22
N ILE A 107 0.64 3.02 19.10
CA ILE A 107 0.61 3.30 20.53
C ILE A 107 1.82 2.63 21.16
N GLU A 108 2.66 3.40 21.86
CA GLU A 108 3.84 2.90 22.56
C GLU A 108 3.45 1.77 23.54
N GLY A 109 4.14 0.62 23.46
CA GLY A 109 3.82 -0.58 24.24
C GLY A 109 2.47 -1.21 23.89
N GLY A 110 1.87 -0.83 22.76
CA GLY A 110 0.60 -1.37 22.29
C GLY A 110 0.75 -2.69 21.51
N ARG A 111 -0.36 -3.41 21.37
CA ARG A 111 -0.41 -4.75 20.74
C ARG A 111 0.11 -4.77 19.30
N PHE A 112 -0.06 -3.69 18.58
CA PHE A 112 0.46 -3.57 17.21
C PHE A 112 1.99 -3.62 17.22
N LEU A 113 2.65 -2.81 18.06
CA LEU A 113 4.11 -2.78 18.15
C LEU A 113 4.67 -4.12 18.63
N GLU A 114 4.06 -4.75 19.64
CA GLU A 114 4.46 -6.09 20.11
C GLU A 114 4.43 -7.12 18.97
N ALA A 115 3.35 -7.12 18.17
CA ALA A 115 3.23 -8.03 17.03
C ALA A 115 4.21 -7.69 15.90
N TYR A 116 4.41 -6.40 15.62
CA TYR A 116 5.36 -5.93 14.62
C TYR A 116 6.81 -6.29 14.99
N GLU A 117 7.23 -6.01 16.21
CA GLU A 117 8.56 -6.38 16.72
C GLU A 117 8.79 -7.88 16.64
N SER A 118 7.81 -8.69 17.06
CA SER A 118 7.88 -10.15 16.92
C SER A 118 8.05 -10.58 15.47
N LEU A 119 7.30 -9.99 14.53
CA LEU A 119 7.41 -10.29 13.11
C LEU A 119 8.80 -9.94 12.56
N MET A 120 9.38 -8.81 12.97
CA MET A 120 10.68 -8.34 12.48
C MET A 120 11.86 -9.16 13.02
N THR A 121 11.72 -9.82 14.20
CA THR A 121 12.78 -10.72 14.73
C THR A 121 12.97 -11.98 13.91
N ASP A 122 11.98 -12.40 13.14
CA ASP A 122 12.00 -13.60 12.29
C ASP A 122 12.58 -13.35 10.88
N ASP A 123 13.39 -12.32 10.71
CA ASP A 123 13.96 -11.91 9.40
C ASP A 123 12.90 -11.64 8.33
N TYR A 124 11.70 -11.22 8.74
CA TYR A 124 10.63 -10.89 7.82
C TYR A 124 11.06 -9.77 6.86
N ARG A 125 10.80 -9.98 5.58
CA ARG A 125 11.02 -8.98 4.52
C ARG A 125 9.82 -8.96 3.58
N ILE A 126 9.42 -7.78 3.16
CA ILE A 126 8.48 -7.66 2.05
C ILE A 126 9.22 -8.02 0.77
N SER A 127 8.92 -9.18 0.22
CA SER A 127 9.66 -9.78 -0.91
C SER A 127 9.30 -9.19 -2.28
N TRP A 128 8.15 -8.54 -2.41
CA TRP A 128 7.68 -7.95 -3.66
C TRP A 128 7.31 -6.50 -3.46
N MET A 129 7.90 -5.62 -4.26
CA MET A 129 7.59 -4.19 -4.30
C MET A 129 7.53 -3.69 -5.73
N ASP A 130 6.96 -2.52 -5.92
CA ASP A 130 6.89 -1.92 -7.24
C ASP A 130 8.28 -1.50 -7.71
N ARG A 131 8.65 -1.90 -8.92
CA ARG A 131 9.88 -1.45 -9.58
C ARG A 131 9.90 0.07 -9.81
N PHE A 132 8.73 0.74 -9.80
CA PHE A 132 8.58 2.18 -9.99
C PHE A 132 7.92 2.79 -8.74
N PRO A 133 8.68 3.03 -7.66
CA PRO A 133 8.15 3.56 -6.42
C PRO A 133 7.56 4.96 -6.58
N SER A 134 6.81 5.41 -5.58
CA SER A 134 6.31 6.78 -5.52
C SER A 134 7.47 7.78 -5.50
N ARG A 135 7.62 8.55 -6.58
CA ARG A 135 8.71 9.54 -6.70
C ARG A 135 8.66 10.59 -5.59
N GLU A 136 7.48 11.04 -5.22
CA GLU A 136 7.29 12.04 -4.16
C GLU A 136 7.82 11.52 -2.82
N LYS A 137 7.44 10.29 -2.47
CA LYS A 137 7.89 9.66 -1.23
C LYS A 137 9.37 9.29 -1.26
N LEU A 138 9.89 8.85 -2.40
CA LEU A 138 11.30 8.59 -2.57
C LEU A 138 12.13 9.86 -2.34
N MET A 139 11.74 10.98 -2.95
CA MET A 139 12.44 12.26 -2.75
C MET A 139 12.34 12.75 -1.31
N ALA A 140 11.20 12.53 -0.63
CA ALA A 140 11.04 12.86 0.78
C ALA A 140 11.93 11.97 1.68
N ALA A 141 12.01 10.67 1.40
CA ALA A 141 12.87 9.74 2.14
C ALA A 141 14.36 10.12 1.99
N ILE A 142 14.80 10.45 0.78
CA ILE A 142 16.15 10.94 0.50
C ILE A 142 16.44 12.23 1.28
N ALA A 143 15.53 13.20 1.24
CA ALA A 143 15.71 14.50 1.93
C ALA A 143 15.77 14.35 3.46
N ASN A 144 15.12 13.34 4.02
CA ASN A 144 15.08 13.08 5.47
C ASN A 144 16.25 12.21 5.98
N GLY A 145 17.20 11.85 5.11
CA GLY A 145 18.41 11.09 5.50
C GLY A 145 18.14 9.63 5.92
N THR A 146 16.97 9.10 5.63
CA THR A 146 16.61 7.68 5.89
C THR A 146 17.30 6.69 4.94
N THR A 147 18.36 7.15 4.25
CA THR A 147 18.84 6.54 3.01
C THR A 147 19.97 5.55 3.14
N ASP A 148 20.76 5.51 4.23
CA ASP A 148 21.97 4.68 4.23
C ASP A 148 21.68 3.17 4.28
N GLU A 149 20.74 2.72 5.09
CA GLU A 149 20.29 1.32 5.06
C GLU A 149 19.35 1.03 3.85
N MET A 150 18.41 1.95 3.56
CA MET A 150 17.51 1.82 2.41
C MET A 150 18.25 1.96 1.06
N ALA A 151 19.30 2.76 0.97
CA ALA A 151 20.07 2.95 -0.26
C ALA A 151 20.75 1.67 -0.73
N GLY A 152 21.32 0.90 0.21
CA GLY A 152 21.87 -0.42 -0.07
C GLY A 152 20.82 -1.37 -0.65
N ASP A 153 19.65 -1.44 -0.03
CA ASP A 153 18.56 -2.30 -0.46
C ASP A 153 17.95 -1.84 -1.79
N LEU A 154 17.77 -0.54 -2.01
CA LEU A 154 17.24 0.05 -3.24
C LEU A 154 18.15 -0.21 -4.45
N SER A 155 19.49 -0.15 -4.25
CA SER A 155 20.47 -0.47 -5.29
C SER A 155 20.46 -1.95 -5.67
N ILE A 156 20.40 -2.83 -4.67
CA ILE A 156 20.35 -4.29 -4.86
C ILE A 156 19.05 -4.72 -5.59
N MET A 157 17.96 -4.02 -5.33
CA MET A 157 16.64 -4.32 -5.93
C MET A 157 16.51 -3.85 -7.38
N GLY A 158 17.49 -3.11 -7.93
CA GLY A 158 17.43 -2.63 -9.31
C GLY A 158 16.17 -1.80 -9.60
N LEU A 159 15.75 -0.97 -8.64
CA LEU A 159 14.61 -0.08 -8.82
C LEU A 159 14.92 0.90 -9.97
N ALA A 160 13.99 1.01 -10.91
CA ALA A 160 14.22 1.76 -12.13
C ALA A 160 14.51 3.24 -11.85
N GLY A 161 15.68 3.69 -12.28
CA GLY A 161 16.09 5.09 -12.21
C GLY A 161 16.77 5.50 -10.91
N ILE A 162 17.18 4.56 -10.07
CA ILE A 162 17.97 4.84 -8.88
C ILE A 162 19.37 4.28 -9.10
N SER A 163 20.37 5.14 -9.00
CA SER A 163 21.78 4.76 -8.90
C SER A 163 22.38 5.34 -7.63
N VAL A 164 23.25 4.58 -6.97
CA VAL A 164 23.98 5.00 -5.79
C VAL A 164 25.46 4.95 -6.14
N GLU A 165 26.09 6.11 -6.22
CA GLU A 165 27.52 6.24 -6.44
C GLU A 165 28.13 7.06 -5.30
N ASP A 166 29.16 6.52 -4.63
CA ASP A 166 29.88 7.16 -3.52
C ASP A 166 28.96 7.66 -2.36
N GLY A 167 27.85 6.98 -2.09
CA GLY A 167 26.88 7.39 -1.07
C GLY A 167 25.92 8.50 -1.53
N GLU A 168 26.03 8.97 -2.76
CA GLU A 168 25.10 9.92 -3.36
C GLU A 168 24.04 9.15 -4.17
N ILE A 169 22.76 9.37 -3.83
CA ILE A 169 21.64 8.77 -4.54
C ILE A 169 21.25 9.69 -5.68
N THR A 170 21.44 9.22 -6.91
CA THR A 170 20.97 9.93 -8.10
C THR A 170 19.72 9.25 -8.64
N PHE A 171 18.75 10.06 -9.03
CA PHE A 171 17.54 9.62 -9.65
C PHE A 171 17.55 9.97 -11.14
N GLU A 172 17.87 9.02 -11.98
CA GLU A 172 17.59 9.15 -13.41
C GLU A 172 16.19 8.58 -13.68
N PRO A 173 15.26 9.38 -14.22
CA PRO A 173 13.95 8.85 -14.59
C PRO A 173 14.18 7.77 -15.64
N GLY A 174 14.12 6.50 -15.21
CA GLY A 174 14.13 5.38 -16.13
C GLY A 174 13.09 5.61 -17.22
N GLU A 175 13.39 5.27 -18.45
CA GLU A 175 12.42 5.34 -19.55
C GLU A 175 11.15 4.63 -19.09
N ARG A 176 10.09 5.42 -18.92
CA ARG A 176 8.76 4.83 -18.71
C ARG A 176 8.50 3.94 -19.91
N PRO A 177 8.14 2.67 -19.70
CA PRO A 177 7.79 1.82 -20.82
C PRO A 177 6.81 2.61 -21.69
N ASN A 178 7.16 2.73 -22.97
CA ASN A 178 6.47 3.58 -23.94
C ASN A 178 4.95 3.31 -23.82
N LYS A 179 4.14 4.34 -23.62
CA LYS A 179 2.69 4.23 -23.44
C LYS A 179 1.95 3.58 -24.63
N SER A 180 2.66 3.21 -25.68
CA SER A 180 2.12 2.55 -26.87
C SER A 180 2.39 1.05 -26.91
N ASN A 181 2.24 0.34 -25.81
CA ASN A 181 2.16 -1.14 -25.81
C ASN A 181 0.84 -1.65 -26.43
N ARG A 182 0.40 -1.02 -27.51
CA ARG A 182 -0.71 -1.53 -28.33
C ARG A 182 -0.11 -2.35 -29.44
N GLU A 183 -0.05 -3.64 -29.28
CA GLU A 183 0.15 -4.54 -30.40
C GLU A 183 -1.17 -4.76 -31.13
N LYS A 184 -1.10 -4.72 -32.46
CA LYS A 184 -2.25 -5.04 -33.30
C LYS A 184 -2.27 -6.54 -33.55
N TYR A 185 -3.26 -7.22 -33.02
CA TYR A 185 -3.51 -8.62 -33.36
C TYR A 185 -4.56 -8.70 -34.45
N THR A 186 -4.23 -9.41 -35.54
CA THR A 186 -5.21 -9.69 -36.58
C THR A 186 -5.70 -11.13 -36.42
N CYS A 187 -7.00 -11.29 -36.28
CA CYS A 187 -7.60 -12.63 -36.19
C CYS A 187 -7.37 -13.40 -37.50
N PRO A 188 -6.74 -14.57 -37.48
CA PRO A 188 -6.47 -15.35 -38.71
C PRO A 188 -7.73 -15.84 -39.40
N LEU A 189 -8.86 -15.96 -38.69
CA LEU A 189 -10.11 -16.46 -39.24
C LEU A 189 -10.97 -15.37 -39.87
N CYS A 190 -11.11 -14.21 -39.20
CA CYS A 190 -12.02 -13.15 -39.65
C CYS A 190 -11.29 -11.89 -40.14
N GLN A 191 -9.96 -11.87 -40.10
CA GLN A 191 -9.10 -10.76 -40.54
C GLN A 191 -9.35 -9.41 -39.82
N ARG A 192 -10.11 -9.42 -38.71
CA ARG A 192 -10.31 -8.23 -37.87
C ARG A 192 -9.10 -7.96 -37.02
N THR A 193 -8.71 -6.70 -36.96
CA THR A 193 -7.58 -6.23 -36.17
C THR A 193 -8.08 -5.68 -34.82
N PHE A 194 -7.50 -6.15 -33.73
CA PHE A 194 -7.76 -5.70 -32.38
C PHE A 194 -6.49 -5.09 -31.81
N GLY A 195 -6.60 -3.93 -31.17
CA GLY A 195 -5.52 -3.38 -30.36
C GLY A 195 -5.59 -4.00 -28.95
N ALA A 196 -4.59 -4.79 -28.58
CA ALA A 196 -4.44 -5.24 -27.20
C ALA A 196 -3.37 -4.39 -26.51
N SER A 197 -3.64 -3.91 -25.28
CA SER A 197 -2.59 -3.42 -24.40
C SER A 197 -1.98 -4.64 -23.72
N LEU A 198 -0.70 -4.85 -23.91
CA LEU A 198 0.04 -5.77 -23.05
C LEU A 198 0.14 -5.10 -21.68
N ALA A 199 -0.40 -5.77 -20.64
CA ALA A 199 -0.30 -5.33 -19.26
C ALA A 199 1.13 -5.46 -18.74
#